data_7d022b307793c3f50d8c2f110474bd05
#
_entry.id   7d022b307793c3f50d8c2f110474bd05
#
_cell.length_a   1.000
_cell.length_b   1.000
_cell.length_c   1.000
_cell.angle_alpha   90.00
_cell.angle_beta   90.00
_cell.angle_gamma   90.00
#
_symmetry.space_group_name_H-M   'P 1'
#
loop_
_entity.id
_entity.type
_entity.pdbx_description
1 polymer ?
#
loop_
_entity_poly.entity_id
_entity_poly.type
_entity_poly.pdbx_seq_one_letter_code
_entity_poly.pdbx_strand_id
1 'polypeptide(L)'
;LNPGVMVPLSIANLEGETVKGEAFDLSTSGVGAFLQTRKMPSRGQTLSGVTLSLPQTRPLKTKLEIRFARQDSAHHMLRIGARFIGLERSQERQIAQFLAEQQRKRRRYDPR
;
A
#
# COMPACT_ATOMS: atom_id res chain seq x y z
N LEU A 1 -7.75 7.14 -5.40
CA LEU A 1 -8.28 5.87 -4.90
C LEU A 1 -9.61 6.07 -4.20
N ASN A 2 -10.47 5.11 -4.31
CA ASN A 2 -11.76 5.13 -3.66
C ASN A 2 -11.59 5.07 -2.13
N PRO A 3 -12.13 6.07 -1.38
CA PRO A 3 -12.07 6.04 0.07
C PRO A 3 -12.89 4.89 0.60
N GLY A 4 -12.71 3.98 1.12
CA GLY A 4 -13.45 2.80 1.56
C GLY A 4 -12.81 1.51 1.10
N VAL A 5 -11.84 1.59 0.21
CA VAL A 5 -11.13 0.41 -0.23
C VAL A 5 -9.78 0.36 0.48
N MET A 6 -9.62 -0.65 1.32
CA MET A 6 -8.38 -0.86 2.05
C MET A 6 -7.74 -2.16 1.57
N VAL A 7 -6.46 -2.13 1.30
CA VAL A 7 -5.72 -3.29 0.82
C VAL A 7 -4.72 -3.72 1.88
N PRO A 8 -4.82 -4.95 2.39
CA PRO A 8 -3.86 -5.42 3.40
C PRO A 8 -2.43 -5.38 2.88
N LEU A 9 -1.52 -4.99 3.74
CA LEU A 9 -0.11 -4.86 3.42
C LEU A 9 0.71 -5.36 4.59
N SER A 10 1.80 -6.05 4.30
CA SER A 10 2.72 -6.48 5.34
C SER A 10 4.15 -6.21 4.91
N ILE A 11 5.01 -5.97 5.90
CA ILE A 11 6.44 -5.78 5.70
C ILE A 11 7.13 -6.82 6.57
N ALA A 12 7.89 -7.73 5.93
CA ALA A 12 8.48 -8.86 6.63
C ALA A 12 9.50 -8.43 7.68
N ASN A 13 10.23 -7.35 7.42
CA ASN A 13 11.26 -6.92 8.33
C ASN A 13 11.41 -5.40 8.27
N LEU A 14 10.84 -4.73 9.25
CA LEU A 14 11.08 -3.31 9.48
C LEU A 14 11.82 -3.22 10.82
N GLU A 15 13.14 -3.02 10.74
CA GLU A 15 13.99 -2.92 11.94
C GLU A 15 13.76 -4.07 12.93
N GLY A 16 13.72 -5.30 12.39
CA GLY A 16 13.57 -6.51 13.19
C GLY A 16 12.14 -6.94 13.46
N GLU A 17 11.15 -6.21 12.99
CA GLU A 17 9.75 -6.54 13.23
C GLU A 17 9.01 -6.86 11.94
N THR A 18 8.08 -7.80 12.03
CA THR A 18 7.07 -7.98 10.99
C THR A 18 5.94 -7.01 11.26
N VAL A 19 5.66 -6.15 10.28
CA VAL A 19 4.70 -5.07 10.43
C VAL A 19 3.53 -5.30 9.51
N LYS A 20 2.32 -5.13 10.03
CA LYS A 20 1.09 -5.22 9.26
C LYS A 20 0.47 -3.85 9.11
N GLY A 21 -0.24 -3.66 8.03
CA GLY A 21 -0.92 -2.41 7.78
C GLY A 21 -1.94 -2.52 6.67
N GLU A 22 -2.44 -1.39 6.26
CA GLU A 22 -3.43 -1.31 5.19
C GLU A 22 -3.15 -0.11 4.31
N ALA A 23 -3.18 -0.35 3.00
CA ALA A 23 -3.05 0.71 2.02
C ALA A 23 -4.41 1.36 1.82
N PHE A 24 -4.46 2.67 1.94
CA PHE A 24 -5.68 3.45 1.71
C PHE A 24 -5.63 4.21 0.39
N ASP A 25 -4.46 4.29 -0.21
CA ASP A 25 -4.26 4.99 -1.48
C ASP A 25 -3.25 4.18 -2.29
N LEU A 26 -3.61 3.89 -3.52
CA LEU A 26 -2.81 3.00 -4.37
C LEU A 26 -2.83 3.49 -5.81
N SER A 27 -1.66 3.51 -6.43
CA SER A 27 -1.49 3.78 -7.85
C SER A 27 -0.42 2.82 -8.38
N THR A 28 -0.13 2.90 -9.68
CA THR A 28 0.94 2.08 -10.25
C THR A 28 2.32 2.61 -9.87
N SER A 29 2.41 3.81 -9.30
CA SER A 29 3.69 4.40 -8.91
C SER A 29 3.96 4.28 -7.41
N GLY A 30 2.93 4.17 -6.58
CA GLY A 30 3.16 4.17 -5.15
C GLY A 30 1.94 3.87 -4.33
N VAL A 31 2.11 4.00 -3.02
CA VAL A 31 1.10 3.61 -2.05
C VAL A 31 1.13 4.56 -0.85
N GLY A 32 -0.07 4.87 -0.35
CA GLY A 32 -0.24 5.48 0.96
C GLY A 32 -0.82 4.42 1.88
N ALA A 33 -0.28 4.30 3.08
CA ALA A 33 -0.67 3.21 3.98
C ALA A 33 -0.57 3.61 5.44
N PHE A 34 -1.36 2.92 6.26
CA PHE A 34 -1.20 2.94 7.71
C PHE A 34 -0.50 1.67 8.14
N LEU A 35 0.50 1.78 9.00
CA LEU A 35 1.26 0.65 9.51
C LEU A 35 1.10 0.56 11.02
N GLN A 36 0.93 -0.66 11.50
CA GLN A 36 0.83 -0.92 12.95
C GLN A 36 2.24 -1.07 13.52
N THR A 37 2.91 0.05 13.70
CA THR A 37 4.27 0.06 14.24
C THR A 37 4.58 1.41 14.87
N ARG A 38 5.52 1.42 15.79
CA ARG A 38 6.10 2.64 16.35
C ARG A 38 7.44 2.96 15.71
N LYS A 39 7.97 2.05 14.90
CA LYS A 39 9.23 2.28 14.18
C LYS A 39 8.99 3.35 13.12
N MET A 40 9.89 4.30 13.05
CA MET A 40 9.79 5.42 12.11
C MET A 40 10.85 5.27 11.03
N PRO A 41 10.49 4.80 9.84
CA PRO A 41 11.45 4.72 8.75
C PRO A 41 11.85 6.11 8.27
N SER A 42 13.05 6.22 7.76
CA SER A 42 13.57 7.48 7.26
C SER A 42 13.13 7.72 5.82
N ARG A 43 13.01 8.99 5.46
CA ARG A 43 12.76 9.35 4.08
C ARG A 43 13.89 8.81 3.19
N GLY A 44 13.53 8.18 2.08
CA GLY A 44 14.47 7.56 1.19
C GLY A 44 14.85 6.13 1.56
N GLN A 45 14.44 5.66 2.72
CA GLN A 45 14.72 4.29 3.13
C GLN A 45 13.96 3.31 2.26
N THR A 46 14.63 2.23 1.86
CA THR A 46 14.01 1.16 1.10
C THR A 46 13.53 0.07 2.05
N LEU A 47 12.26 -0.30 1.92
CA LEU A 47 11.69 -1.42 2.67
C LEU A 47 11.55 -2.60 1.73
N SER A 48 12.16 -3.73 2.12
CA SER A 48 12.08 -4.98 1.38
C SER A 48 11.06 -5.90 2.03
N GLY A 49 10.68 -6.97 1.31
CA GLY A 49 9.76 -7.95 1.86
C GLY A 49 8.35 -7.40 2.06
N VAL A 50 7.94 -6.48 1.20
CA VAL A 50 6.60 -5.90 1.27
C VAL A 50 5.66 -6.77 0.46
N THR A 51 4.54 -7.15 1.08
CA THR A 51 3.49 -7.93 0.43
C THR A 51 2.20 -7.12 0.43
N LEU A 52 1.64 -6.94 -0.75
CA LEU A 52 0.38 -6.23 -0.94
C LEU A 52 -0.67 -7.26 -1.37
N SER A 53 -1.72 -7.41 -0.58
CA SER A 53 -2.73 -8.46 -0.80
C SER A 53 -3.94 -7.89 -1.54
N LEU A 54 -3.84 -7.83 -2.87
CA LEU A 54 -4.96 -7.41 -3.71
C LEU A 54 -6.01 -8.51 -3.75
N PRO A 55 -7.32 -8.14 -3.73
CA PRO A 55 -8.39 -9.13 -3.78
C PRO A 55 -8.37 -9.96 -5.07
N GLN A 56 -8.67 -11.23 -4.95
CA GLN A 56 -8.87 -12.14 -6.07
C GLN A 56 -7.64 -12.31 -6.97
N THR A 57 -6.45 -12.09 -6.42
CA THR A 57 -5.23 -12.24 -7.17
C THR A 57 -4.11 -12.68 -6.24
N ARG A 58 -2.97 -13.02 -6.80
CA ARG A 58 -1.81 -13.42 -6.03
C ARG A 58 -1.29 -12.23 -5.21
N PRO A 59 -0.79 -12.47 -4.00
CA PRO A 59 -0.12 -11.41 -3.26
C PRO A 59 1.03 -10.84 -4.08
N LEU A 60 1.13 -9.52 -4.09
CA LEU A 60 2.13 -8.82 -4.85
C LEU A 60 3.31 -8.49 -3.94
N LYS A 61 4.48 -9.03 -4.25
CA LYS A 61 5.70 -8.81 -3.46
C LYS A 61 6.54 -7.74 -4.14
N THR A 62 6.98 -6.76 -3.36
CA THR A 62 7.69 -5.63 -3.91
C THR A 62 8.59 -4.98 -2.87
N LYS A 63 9.22 -3.89 -3.27
CA LYS A 63 9.98 -3.01 -2.40
C LYS A 63 9.38 -1.63 -2.45
N LEU A 64 9.50 -0.89 -1.36
CA LEU A 64 9.01 0.46 -1.25
C LEU A 64 10.13 1.41 -0.85
N GLU A 65 10.12 2.60 -1.42
CA GLU A 65 11.00 3.68 -0.97
C GLU A 65 10.13 4.69 -0.22
N ILE A 66 10.48 4.96 1.02
CA ILE A 66 9.72 5.88 1.87
C ILE A 66 9.88 7.30 1.35
N ARG A 67 8.75 7.97 1.11
CA ARG A 67 8.71 9.38 0.73
C ARG A 67 8.41 10.26 1.93
N PHE A 68 7.52 9.79 2.79
CA PHE A 68 7.30 10.43 4.10
C PHE A 68 6.77 9.39 5.08
N ALA A 69 6.95 9.69 6.35
CA ALA A 69 6.39 8.89 7.43
C ALA A 69 6.00 9.84 8.56
N ARG A 70 4.83 9.60 9.15
CA ARG A 70 4.30 10.47 10.19
C ARG A 70 3.48 9.65 11.17
N GLN A 71 3.67 9.91 12.46
CA GLN A 71 2.85 9.29 13.50
C GLN A 71 1.44 9.85 13.44
N ASP A 72 0.47 8.96 13.41
CA ASP A 72 -0.93 9.33 13.58
C ASP A 72 -1.31 8.97 15.00
N SER A 73 -1.18 9.93 15.90
CA SER A 73 -1.40 9.69 17.32
C SER A 73 -2.87 9.41 17.64
N ALA A 74 -3.79 9.90 16.83
CA ALA A 74 -5.22 9.63 17.04
C ALA A 74 -5.56 8.17 16.82
N HIS A 75 -4.84 7.48 15.93
CA HIS A 75 -5.11 6.08 15.59
C HIS A 75 -3.99 5.15 16.06
N HIS A 76 -2.98 5.66 16.74
CA HIS A 76 -1.83 4.88 17.22
C HIS A 76 -1.16 4.11 16.07
N MET A 77 -1.07 4.71 14.90
CA MET A 77 -0.52 4.12 13.70
C MET A 77 0.51 5.03 13.07
N LEU A 78 1.35 4.44 12.22
CA LEU A 78 2.27 5.20 11.39
C LEU A 78 1.64 5.36 10.01
N ARG A 79 1.56 6.59 9.51
CA ARG A 79 1.12 6.86 8.15
C ARG A 79 2.35 7.06 7.28
N ILE A 80 2.39 6.34 6.16
CA ILE A 80 3.49 6.47 5.21
C ILE A 80 2.97 6.77 3.81
N GLY A 81 3.81 7.46 3.04
CA GLY A 81 3.70 7.53 1.60
C GLY A 81 4.98 6.97 1.02
N ALA A 82 4.87 6.07 0.04
CA ALA A 82 6.02 5.39 -0.51
C ALA A 82 5.81 5.14 -2.00
N ARG A 83 6.93 5.03 -2.73
CA ARG A 83 6.87 4.66 -4.14
C ARG A 83 7.36 3.23 -4.31
N PHE A 84 6.81 2.55 -5.30
CA PHE A 84 7.26 1.21 -5.64
C PHE A 84 8.65 1.26 -6.28
N ILE A 85 9.47 0.27 -5.97
CA ILE A 85 10.78 0.10 -6.59
C ILE A 85 10.81 -1.23 -7.31
N GLY A 86 11.14 -1.18 -8.60
CA GLY A 86 11.37 -2.40 -9.36
C GLY A 86 10.13 -3.23 -9.64
N LEU A 87 8.96 -2.60 -9.80
CA LEU A 87 7.78 -3.34 -10.22
C LEU A 87 7.97 -3.96 -11.58
N GLU A 88 7.63 -5.24 -11.70
CA GLU A 88 7.58 -5.90 -12.99
C GLU A 88 6.31 -5.50 -13.73
N ARG A 89 6.31 -5.65 -15.06
CA ARG A 89 5.15 -5.29 -15.87
C ARG A 89 3.90 -6.05 -15.48
N SER A 90 4.04 -7.32 -15.12
CA SER A 90 2.92 -8.14 -14.65
C SER A 90 2.33 -7.57 -13.37
N GLN A 91 3.17 -7.05 -12.49
CA GLN A 91 2.74 -6.45 -11.23
C GLN A 91 2.06 -5.10 -11.47
N GLU A 92 2.60 -4.29 -12.36
CA GLU A 92 1.95 -3.03 -12.75
C GLU A 92 0.57 -3.28 -13.33
N ARG A 93 0.44 -4.30 -14.19
CA ARG A 93 -0.85 -4.70 -14.74
C ARG A 93 -1.82 -5.15 -13.66
N GLN A 94 -1.32 -5.90 -12.69
CA GLN A 94 -2.13 -6.39 -11.58
C GLN A 94 -2.74 -5.23 -10.81
N ILE A 95 -1.93 -4.22 -10.51
CA ILE A 95 -2.41 -3.02 -9.83
C ILE A 95 -3.39 -2.26 -10.70
N ALA A 96 -3.06 -2.07 -11.98
CA ALA A 96 -3.92 -1.33 -12.90
C ALA A 96 -5.28 -2.00 -13.06
N GLN A 97 -5.31 -3.33 -13.15
CA GLN A 97 -6.56 -4.08 -13.24
C GLN A 97 -7.41 -3.92 -11.99
N PHE A 98 -6.77 -3.97 -10.81
CA PHE A 98 -7.48 -3.76 -9.55
C PHE A 98 -8.10 -2.36 -9.51
N LEU A 99 -7.35 -1.33 -9.87
CA LEU A 99 -7.84 0.04 -9.86
C LEU A 99 -8.99 0.24 -10.87
N ALA A 100 -8.87 -0.34 -12.05
CA ALA A 100 -9.92 -0.28 -13.06
C ALA A 100 -11.20 -0.96 -12.56
N GLU A 101 -11.06 -2.09 -11.88
CA GLU A 101 -12.18 -2.81 -11.29
C GLU A 101 -12.89 -1.98 -10.24
N GLN A 102 -12.13 -1.28 -9.39
CA GLN A 102 -12.72 -0.41 -8.38
C GLN A 102 -13.48 0.75 -9.01
N GLN A 103 -12.97 1.31 -10.08
CA GLN A 103 -13.66 2.39 -10.80
C GLN A 103 -14.97 1.90 -11.40
N ARG A 104 -14.98 0.69 -11.98
CA ARG A 104 -16.20 0.12 -12.53
C ARG A 104 -17.26 -0.10 -11.45
N LYS A 105 -16.86 -0.59 -10.28
CA LYS A 105 -17.79 -0.78 -9.17
C LYS A 105 -18.36 0.56 -8.68
N ARG A 106 -17.56 1.60 -8.63
CA ARG A 106 -18.05 2.94 -8.28
C ARG A 106 -19.12 3.42 -9.25
N ARG A 107 -18.91 3.22 -10.55
CA ARG A 107 -19.86 3.65 -11.57
C ARG A 107 -21.18 2.91 -11.43
N ARG A 108 -21.17 1.64 -11.06
CA ARG A 108 -22.39 0.85 -10.89
C ARG A 108 -23.26 1.39 -9.76
N TYR A 109 -22.65 1.93 -8.74
CA TYR A 109 -23.39 2.43 -7.57
C TYR A 109 -23.68 3.92 -7.64
N ASP A 110 -23.31 4.58 -8.72
CA ASP A 110 -23.61 5.98 -8.92
C ASP A 110 -25.07 6.11 -9.36
N PRO A 111 -25.91 6.81 -8.57
CA PRO A 111 -27.36 6.84 -8.85
C PRO A 111 -27.79 7.78 -9.97
N ARG A 112 -26.95 8.20 -10.79
CA ARG A 112 -27.33 9.09 -11.89
C ARG A 112 -28.30 8.48 -12.87
#